data_4de1e6f141cc82c5b7a842fe8e788a08
#
_entry.id   4de1e6f141cc82c5b7a842fe8e788a08
#
_cell.length_a   1.000
_cell.length_b   1.000
_cell.length_c   1.000
_cell.angle_alpha   90.00
_cell.angle_beta   90.00
_cell.angle_gamma   90.00
#
_symmetry.space_group_name_H-M   'P 1'
#
loop_
_entity.id
_entity.type
_entity.pdbx_description
1 polymer ?
#
loop_
_entity_poly.entity_id
_entity_poly.type
_entity_poly.pdbx_seq_one_letter_code
_entity_poly.pdbx_strand_id
1 'polypeptide(L)'
;MFFKKQKIAEEPLIPKQKSTFALSSDYGRGISSLASEVIENWREAKIYNPVDFIKDDKSFIGVDHTTEEPLYIDSSDLVHTLITAPTRAGKGIYFGIKAVESLRAKKGLIIIDPKEDDFLPQICKEELENQGRKDDFIVWNWESDFGFKTFEDDSESEAAKKIATMLNLVEVEDEAGASHYRKSERIALKKLISIFFNANELLKMNFEKNLLSFCSFLNYFLSDLIASIEFSKEKNKPKANIDLMEQYGKRFFEPKNFDKINPFKEKDISTIESLYFSLSEFENISFSEKSSILEALKGGKCIYIKSDMLDETALKFLKFIIADIINKARKYKKDTNCVVIADEISFYPTSILSAALATIAGFGVQFILAYQDDGQLVNEYLKSAIKSNCQTKLYYKSSDTKTIEYIELLGGSELVTKFTINGVERSLKQEQESYLNVNKQRALPKAKVGILIHESIPKPFIIDTAPVQVKQKFDWNKLNNIAVKVEKIELEKIFDVFIKKKNIKKEEEEEDKTIDSVEKFEI
;
A
#
# COMPACT_ATOMS: atom_id res chain seq x y z
N MET A 1 15.18 32.39 -29.51
CA MET A 1 15.10 31.44 -30.63
C MET A 1 13.62 31.20 -30.90
N PHE A 2 13.11 31.67 -32.02
CA PHE A 2 11.67 31.74 -32.29
C PHE A 2 11.12 30.32 -32.55
N PHE A 3 10.20 29.86 -31.73
CA PHE A 3 9.39 28.69 -32.06
C PHE A 3 8.50 29.04 -33.24
N LYS A 4 8.69 28.34 -34.37
CA LYS A 4 7.72 28.32 -35.46
C LYS A 4 6.42 27.80 -34.93
N LYS A 5 5.40 28.66 -34.84
CA LYS A 5 4.01 28.25 -34.72
C LYS A 5 3.70 27.35 -35.91
N GLN A 6 3.65 26.04 -35.71
CA GLN A 6 2.92 25.19 -36.60
C GLN A 6 1.44 25.62 -36.50
N LYS A 7 0.91 26.12 -37.60
CA LYS A 7 -0.54 26.27 -37.75
C LYS A 7 -1.15 24.88 -37.67
N ILE A 8 -1.61 24.52 -36.48
CA ILE A 8 -2.52 23.40 -36.28
C ILE A 8 -3.82 23.86 -36.92
N ALA A 9 -4.37 23.04 -37.82
CA ALA A 9 -5.65 23.31 -38.43
C ALA A 9 -6.67 23.51 -37.28
N GLU A 10 -7.38 24.61 -37.34
CA GLU A 10 -8.47 24.96 -36.42
C GLU A 10 -9.63 24.02 -36.63
N GLU A 11 -9.53 22.77 -36.19
CA GLU A 11 -10.73 22.00 -35.89
C GLU A 11 -11.20 22.41 -34.49
N PRO A 12 -12.49 22.70 -34.32
CA PRO A 12 -13.02 23.11 -33.04
C PRO A 12 -12.77 21.99 -32.01
N LEU A 13 -12.15 22.32 -30.90
CA LEU A 13 -11.75 21.47 -29.79
C LEU A 13 -12.90 20.74 -29.11
N ILE A 14 -14.08 21.33 -29.18
CA ILE A 14 -15.33 20.68 -28.83
C ILE A 14 -15.86 20.13 -30.15
N PRO A 15 -16.16 18.83 -30.27
CA PRO A 15 -16.89 18.35 -31.42
C PRO A 15 -18.07 19.30 -31.57
N LYS A 16 -18.21 19.93 -32.74
CA LYS A 16 -19.42 20.68 -33.02
C LYS A 16 -20.54 19.81 -32.52
N GLN A 17 -21.27 20.30 -31.52
CA GLN A 17 -22.49 19.64 -31.08
C GLN A 17 -23.22 19.25 -32.34
N LYS A 18 -23.14 18.00 -32.72
CA LYS A 18 -24.13 17.44 -33.62
C LYS A 18 -25.38 17.40 -32.76
N SER A 19 -26.05 18.54 -32.67
CA SER A 19 -27.45 18.53 -32.33
C SER A 19 -28.08 17.62 -33.35
N THR A 20 -28.13 16.35 -33.06
CA THR A 20 -29.07 15.46 -33.68
C THR A 20 -30.42 15.92 -33.15
N PHE A 21 -30.90 17.05 -33.68
CA PHE A 21 -32.31 17.24 -33.80
C PHE A 21 -32.76 16.08 -34.70
N ALA A 22 -33.00 14.93 -34.09
CA ALA A 22 -33.88 13.97 -34.68
C ALA A 22 -35.24 14.65 -34.67
N LEU A 23 -35.48 15.44 -35.69
CA LEU A 23 -36.83 15.71 -36.16
C LEU A 23 -37.36 14.31 -36.47
N SER A 24 -38.01 13.68 -35.48
CA SER A 24 -38.79 12.50 -35.77
C SER A 24 -39.83 12.96 -36.79
N SER A 25 -39.92 12.25 -37.89
CA SER A 25 -40.91 12.45 -38.92
C SER A 25 -42.34 12.18 -38.42
N ASP A 26 -42.56 11.91 -37.17
CA ASP A 26 -43.83 11.75 -36.49
C ASP A 26 -44.41 13.12 -36.11
N TYR A 27 -44.72 13.87 -37.13
CA TYR A 27 -45.61 15.01 -37.02
C TYR A 27 -46.98 14.54 -36.51
N GLY A 28 -47.21 14.68 -35.23
CA GLY A 28 -48.55 14.42 -34.70
C GLY A 28 -48.58 13.91 -33.25
N ARG A 29 -47.49 13.51 -32.69
CA ARG A 29 -47.41 13.19 -31.26
C ARG A 29 -46.68 14.31 -30.58
N GLY A 30 -47.35 14.97 -29.69
CA GLY A 30 -46.97 16.20 -29.01
C GLY A 30 -45.48 16.33 -28.77
N ILE A 31 -44.96 17.44 -29.23
CA ILE A 31 -43.55 17.85 -29.18
C ILE A 31 -43.03 18.03 -27.73
N SER A 32 -43.72 17.50 -26.75
CA SER A 32 -43.31 17.48 -25.35
C SER A 32 -42.07 16.61 -25.05
N SER A 33 -41.60 15.87 -26.05
CA SER A 33 -40.41 15.00 -25.90
C SER A 33 -39.15 15.53 -26.57
N LEU A 34 -39.18 16.75 -27.09
CA LEU A 34 -37.98 17.43 -27.58
C LEU A 34 -37.21 18.15 -26.46
N ALA A 35 -37.14 17.59 -25.27
CA ALA A 35 -35.94 17.74 -24.51
C ALA A 35 -34.90 16.89 -25.23
N SER A 36 -34.34 17.40 -26.33
CA SER A 36 -33.11 16.83 -26.86
C SER A 36 -32.09 16.97 -25.77
N GLU A 37 -31.89 15.90 -25.00
CA GLU A 37 -30.66 15.74 -24.23
C GLU A 37 -29.53 15.86 -25.25
N VAL A 38 -28.87 16.98 -25.25
CA VAL A 38 -27.64 17.15 -26.00
C VAL A 38 -26.64 16.20 -25.34
N ILE A 39 -26.55 15.00 -25.89
CA ILE A 39 -25.49 14.07 -25.49
C ILE A 39 -24.21 14.68 -26.00
N GLU A 40 -23.45 15.27 -25.10
CA GLU A 40 -22.10 15.73 -25.39
C GLU A 40 -21.26 14.50 -25.72
N ASN A 41 -20.94 14.31 -27.00
CA ASN A 41 -19.93 13.32 -27.39
C ASN A 41 -18.55 13.94 -27.22
N TRP A 42 -17.85 13.55 -26.18
CA TRP A 42 -16.47 13.95 -25.97
C TRP A 42 -15.57 13.36 -27.06
N ARG A 43 -14.62 14.15 -27.55
CA ARG A 43 -13.59 13.66 -28.47
C ARG A 43 -12.68 12.64 -27.79
N GLU A 44 -11.95 11.86 -28.56
CA GLU A 44 -10.86 11.03 -28.05
C GLU A 44 -9.75 11.89 -27.45
N ALA A 45 -9.01 11.32 -26.49
CA ALA A 45 -7.92 12.01 -25.82
C ALA A 45 -6.84 12.49 -26.81
N LYS A 46 -6.34 13.69 -26.60
CA LYS A 46 -5.23 14.24 -27.38
C LYS A 46 -3.97 13.38 -27.20
N ILE A 47 -3.25 13.17 -28.29
CA ILE A 47 -1.96 12.47 -28.28
C ILE A 47 -0.86 13.53 -28.06
N TYR A 48 -0.12 13.38 -26.95
CA TYR A 48 1.03 14.22 -26.63
C TYR A 48 2.06 13.45 -25.81
N ASN A 49 3.27 13.96 -25.68
CA ASN A 49 4.25 13.40 -24.76
C ASN A 49 4.19 14.16 -23.43
N PRO A 50 3.71 13.54 -22.33
CA PRO A 50 3.54 14.24 -21.05
C PRO A 50 4.85 14.71 -20.44
N VAL A 51 5.96 14.07 -20.78
CA VAL A 51 7.31 14.41 -20.26
C VAL A 51 7.75 15.83 -20.67
N ASP A 52 7.24 16.34 -21.79
CA ASP A 52 7.55 17.68 -22.30
C ASP A 52 6.88 18.80 -21.48
N PHE A 53 5.88 18.45 -20.67
CA PHE A 53 5.13 19.37 -19.84
C PHE A 53 5.54 19.36 -18.36
N ILE A 54 6.42 18.46 -17.95
CA ILE A 54 6.88 18.39 -16.56
C ILE A 54 7.78 19.57 -16.23
N LYS A 55 7.49 20.28 -15.15
CA LYS A 55 8.21 21.45 -14.63
C LYS A 55 8.66 21.19 -13.20
N ASP A 56 9.70 21.90 -12.77
CA ASP A 56 10.30 21.68 -11.45
C ASP A 56 9.44 22.21 -10.29
N ASP A 57 8.66 23.27 -10.52
CA ASP A 57 7.92 24.01 -9.50
C ASP A 57 6.43 23.68 -9.43
N LYS A 58 5.90 23.01 -10.47
CA LYS A 58 4.48 22.71 -10.61
C LYS A 58 4.24 21.27 -11.01
N SER A 59 3.21 20.68 -10.44
CA SER A 59 2.77 19.35 -10.79
C SER A 59 1.88 19.38 -12.03
N PHE A 60 2.29 18.71 -13.09
CA PHE A 60 1.51 18.54 -14.32
C PHE A 60 0.41 17.51 -14.11
N ILE A 61 -0.84 17.88 -14.36
CA ILE A 61 -1.99 17.01 -14.11
C ILE A 61 -2.51 16.37 -15.40
N GLY A 62 -2.44 17.07 -16.50
CA GLY A 62 -2.94 16.67 -17.80
C GLY A 62 -3.16 17.87 -18.68
N VAL A 63 -3.83 17.67 -19.81
CA VAL A 63 -4.18 18.71 -20.75
C VAL A 63 -5.69 18.93 -20.69
N ASP A 64 -6.15 20.17 -20.58
CA ASP A 64 -7.57 20.49 -20.61
C ASP A 64 -8.19 19.98 -21.91
N HIS A 65 -9.27 19.22 -21.81
CA HIS A 65 -9.91 18.58 -22.95
C HIS A 65 -10.52 19.57 -23.93
N THR A 66 -10.92 20.75 -23.44
CA THR A 66 -11.58 21.78 -24.23
C THR A 66 -10.58 22.76 -24.84
N THR A 67 -9.66 23.29 -24.02
CA THR A 67 -8.72 24.33 -24.45
C THR A 67 -7.41 23.79 -25.01
N GLU A 68 -7.11 22.51 -24.76
CA GLU A 68 -5.84 21.84 -25.04
C GLU A 68 -4.61 22.46 -24.35
N GLU A 69 -4.83 23.26 -23.33
CA GLU A 69 -3.77 23.84 -22.53
C GLU A 69 -3.34 22.91 -21.39
N PRO A 70 -2.04 22.85 -21.08
CA PRO A 70 -1.56 22.03 -19.99
C PRO A 70 -2.00 22.59 -18.64
N LEU A 71 -2.53 21.72 -17.77
CA LEU A 71 -2.98 22.07 -16.43
C LEU A 71 -1.94 21.71 -15.38
N TYR A 72 -1.75 22.65 -14.46
CA TYR A 72 -0.80 22.52 -13.36
C TYR A 72 -1.47 22.84 -12.03
N ILE A 73 -0.98 22.17 -10.99
CA ILE A 73 -1.26 22.49 -9.59
C ILE A 73 0.09 22.84 -8.95
N ASP A 74 0.12 23.85 -8.10
CA ASP A 74 1.35 24.18 -7.38
C ASP A 74 1.75 22.98 -6.49
N SER A 75 3.05 22.64 -6.50
CA SER A 75 3.53 21.43 -5.79
C SER A 75 3.28 21.48 -4.29
N SER A 76 3.14 22.67 -3.69
CA SER A 76 2.76 22.88 -2.30
C SER A 76 1.30 22.49 -2.00
N ASP A 77 0.42 22.60 -3.00
CA ASP A 77 -1.02 22.34 -2.85
C ASP A 77 -1.37 20.87 -3.16
N LEU A 78 -0.39 20.11 -3.63
CA LEU A 78 -0.58 18.70 -3.96
C LEU A 78 -0.32 17.80 -2.75
N VAL A 79 -1.31 17.64 -1.87
CA VAL A 79 -1.18 16.85 -0.63
C VAL A 79 -1.31 15.36 -0.93
N HIS A 80 -2.51 14.88 -1.24
CA HIS A 80 -2.77 13.49 -1.62
C HIS A 80 -3.66 13.46 -2.85
N THR A 81 -3.50 12.40 -3.66
CA THR A 81 -4.28 12.21 -4.88
C THR A 81 -5.07 10.90 -4.81
N LEU A 82 -6.35 10.96 -5.16
CA LEU A 82 -7.20 9.81 -5.40
C LEU A 82 -7.39 9.61 -6.90
N ILE A 83 -7.23 8.38 -7.36
CA ILE A 83 -7.57 7.99 -8.73
C ILE A 83 -8.60 6.87 -8.69
N THR A 84 -9.76 7.12 -9.31
CA THR A 84 -10.78 6.09 -9.49
C THR A 84 -10.90 5.77 -10.97
N ALA A 85 -10.57 4.53 -11.33
CA ALA A 85 -10.49 4.13 -12.72
C ALA A 85 -10.76 2.64 -12.90
N PRO A 86 -11.73 2.23 -13.69
CA PRO A 86 -11.90 0.85 -14.13
C PRO A 86 -10.65 0.32 -14.82
N THR A 87 -10.57 -0.99 -14.98
CA THR A 87 -9.47 -1.64 -15.69
C THR A 87 -9.29 -1.07 -17.09
N ARG A 88 -8.05 -0.71 -17.47
CA ARG A 88 -7.67 -0.13 -18.78
C ARG A 88 -8.25 1.26 -19.06
N ALA A 89 -8.76 1.99 -18.08
CA ALA A 89 -9.24 3.35 -18.28
C ALA A 89 -8.14 4.42 -18.33
N GLY A 90 -6.95 4.16 -17.79
CA GLY A 90 -5.83 5.11 -17.84
C GLY A 90 -5.12 5.37 -16.52
N LYS A 91 -5.45 4.63 -15.47
CA LYS A 91 -4.83 4.75 -14.13
C LYS A 91 -3.30 4.71 -14.18
N GLY A 92 -2.73 3.68 -14.80
CA GLY A 92 -1.27 3.52 -14.96
C GLY A 92 -0.62 4.64 -15.77
N ILE A 93 -1.36 5.30 -16.67
CA ILE A 93 -0.88 6.47 -17.41
C ILE A 93 -0.54 7.62 -16.45
N TYR A 94 -1.46 7.94 -15.55
CA TYR A 94 -1.24 9.00 -14.57
C TYR A 94 -0.10 8.65 -13.60
N PHE A 95 0.01 7.39 -13.19
CA PHE A 95 1.13 6.92 -12.37
C PHE A 95 2.48 7.16 -13.06
N GLY A 96 2.59 6.85 -14.36
CA GLY A 96 3.80 7.10 -15.12
C GLY A 96 4.22 8.57 -15.15
N ILE A 97 3.26 9.48 -15.33
CA ILE A 97 3.50 10.93 -15.28
C ILE A 97 4.05 11.32 -13.90
N LYS A 98 3.41 10.87 -12.83
CA LYS A 98 3.80 11.21 -11.45
C LYS A 98 5.11 10.56 -11.03
N ALA A 99 5.42 9.39 -11.55
CA ALA A 99 6.70 8.74 -11.34
C ALA A 99 7.84 9.57 -11.94
N VAL A 100 7.74 9.96 -13.22
CA VAL A 100 8.77 10.80 -13.88
C VAL A 100 8.92 12.15 -13.16
N GLU A 101 7.81 12.80 -12.81
CA GLU A 101 7.82 14.07 -12.08
C GLU A 101 8.55 13.94 -10.73
N SER A 102 8.23 12.90 -9.96
CA SER A 102 8.86 12.65 -8.65
C SER A 102 10.35 12.39 -8.76
N LEU A 103 10.76 11.57 -9.74
CA LEU A 103 12.17 11.22 -9.96
C LEU A 103 13.00 12.43 -10.44
N ARG A 104 12.44 13.31 -11.29
CA ARG A 104 13.08 14.56 -11.71
C ARG A 104 13.24 15.55 -10.58
N ALA A 105 12.25 15.64 -9.72
CA ALA A 105 12.30 16.44 -8.50
C ALA A 105 13.20 15.83 -7.40
N LYS A 106 13.87 14.70 -7.68
CA LYS A 106 14.71 13.94 -6.72
C LYS A 106 13.98 13.57 -5.44
N LYS A 107 12.65 13.44 -5.49
CA LYS A 107 11.87 12.86 -4.42
C LYS A 107 12.10 11.34 -4.40
N GLY A 108 11.98 10.73 -3.25
CA GLY A 108 11.86 9.29 -3.20
C GLY A 108 10.54 8.83 -3.81
N LEU A 109 10.54 7.62 -4.33
CA LEU A 109 9.36 7.03 -4.94
C LEU A 109 9.18 5.59 -4.46
N ILE A 110 8.01 5.30 -3.93
CA ILE A 110 7.61 3.93 -3.58
C ILE A 110 6.36 3.60 -4.38
N ILE A 111 6.42 2.51 -5.15
CA ILE A 111 5.30 2.04 -5.95
C ILE A 111 4.87 0.67 -5.43
N ILE A 112 3.62 0.55 -5.03
CA ILE A 112 3.00 -0.72 -4.63
C ILE A 112 2.09 -1.16 -5.77
N ASP A 113 2.49 -2.21 -6.47
CA ASP A 113 1.79 -2.77 -7.62
C ASP A 113 1.42 -4.24 -7.40
N PRO A 114 0.14 -4.54 -7.09
CA PRO A 114 -0.32 -5.91 -6.92
C PRO A 114 -0.74 -6.59 -8.24
N LYS A 115 -0.58 -5.94 -9.41
CA LYS A 115 -1.08 -6.43 -10.70
C LYS A 115 -0.02 -6.78 -11.73
N GLU A 116 1.24 -6.49 -11.46
CA GLU A 116 2.34 -6.66 -12.42
C GLU A 116 2.16 -5.81 -13.70
N ASP A 117 2.59 -4.56 -13.63
CA ASP A 117 2.66 -3.67 -14.80
C ASP A 117 4.02 -3.81 -15.48
N ASP A 118 4.02 -3.91 -16.82
CA ASP A 118 5.26 -3.96 -17.61
C ASP A 118 5.81 -2.57 -17.95
N PHE A 119 4.99 -1.53 -17.86
CA PHE A 119 5.34 -0.19 -18.32
C PHE A 119 5.85 0.70 -17.20
N LEU A 120 5.18 0.72 -16.07
CA LEU A 120 5.52 1.61 -14.96
C LEU A 120 6.92 1.38 -14.39
N PRO A 121 7.38 0.13 -14.15
CA PRO A 121 8.75 -0.12 -13.73
C PRO A 121 9.77 0.26 -14.81
N GLN A 122 9.43 0.09 -16.10
CA GLN A 122 10.30 0.50 -17.19
C GLN A 122 10.42 2.02 -17.29
N ILE A 123 9.33 2.76 -17.08
CA ILE A 123 9.34 4.24 -17.00
C ILE A 123 10.30 4.70 -15.91
N CYS A 124 10.19 4.14 -14.70
CA CYS A 124 11.07 4.49 -13.59
C CYS A 124 12.54 4.19 -13.89
N LYS A 125 12.79 3.01 -14.44
CA LYS A 125 14.14 2.57 -14.81
C LYS A 125 14.77 3.49 -15.86
N GLU A 126 14.07 3.76 -16.98
CA GLU A 126 14.58 4.60 -18.06
C GLU A 126 14.79 6.05 -17.57
N GLU A 127 13.90 6.59 -16.76
CA GLU A 127 14.06 7.95 -16.23
C GLU A 127 15.29 8.05 -15.32
N LEU A 128 15.53 7.07 -14.44
CA LEU A 128 16.72 7.03 -13.60
C LEU A 128 18.01 6.78 -14.40
N GLU A 129 17.97 5.92 -15.43
CA GLU A 129 19.09 5.73 -16.35
C GLU A 129 19.45 7.03 -17.09
N ASN A 130 18.44 7.78 -17.57
CA ASN A 130 18.63 9.08 -18.24
C ASN A 130 19.25 10.12 -17.30
N GLN A 131 19.02 10.02 -15.99
CA GLN A 131 19.64 10.86 -14.98
C GLN A 131 21.02 10.36 -14.50
N GLY A 132 21.53 9.23 -15.01
CA GLY A 132 22.77 8.60 -14.56
C GLY A 132 22.65 7.92 -13.18
N ARG A 133 21.43 7.63 -12.72
CA ARG A 133 21.07 7.12 -11.39
C ARG A 133 20.49 5.70 -11.44
N LYS A 134 20.98 4.85 -12.32
CA LYS A 134 20.45 3.49 -12.52
C LYS A 134 20.41 2.64 -11.25
N ASP A 135 21.36 2.85 -10.32
CA ASP A 135 21.49 2.09 -9.07
C ASP A 135 20.48 2.56 -8.00
N ASP A 136 19.75 3.64 -8.29
CA ASP A 136 18.66 4.12 -7.43
C ASP A 136 17.32 3.43 -7.72
N PHE A 137 17.27 2.54 -8.72
CA PHE A 137 16.09 1.71 -9.01
C PHE A 137 16.18 0.38 -8.31
N ILE A 138 15.30 0.15 -7.35
CA ILE A 138 15.22 -1.07 -6.53
C ILE A 138 13.89 -1.76 -6.83
N VAL A 139 13.93 -3.07 -7.05
CA VAL A 139 12.72 -3.89 -7.22
C VAL A 139 12.63 -4.92 -6.11
N TRP A 140 11.49 -4.95 -5.44
CA TRP A 140 11.11 -6.02 -4.55
C TRP A 140 10.06 -6.87 -5.25
N ASN A 141 10.39 -8.11 -5.51
CA ASN A 141 9.51 -9.04 -6.21
C ASN A 141 9.07 -10.15 -5.27
N TRP A 142 7.76 -10.22 -5.01
CA TRP A 142 7.15 -11.21 -4.13
C TRP A 142 7.46 -12.66 -4.52
N GLU A 143 7.57 -12.93 -5.82
CA GLU A 143 7.81 -14.27 -6.34
C GLU A 143 9.27 -14.73 -6.30
N SER A 144 10.24 -13.82 -6.09
CA SER A 144 11.66 -14.18 -6.21
C SER A 144 12.55 -13.63 -5.09
N ASP A 145 12.70 -12.33 -5.00
CA ASP A 145 13.55 -11.67 -3.99
C ASP A 145 12.86 -10.42 -3.45
N PHE A 146 12.46 -10.49 -2.19
CA PHE A 146 11.89 -9.37 -1.48
C PHE A 146 12.95 -8.72 -0.60
N GLY A 147 13.64 -7.71 -1.15
CA GLY A 147 14.82 -7.08 -0.54
C GLY A 147 14.58 -6.25 0.73
N PHE A 148 13.42 -6.33 1.33
CA PHE A 148 12.94 -5.44 2.39
C PHE A 148 13.48 -5.78 3.77
N LYS A 149 14.08 -4.80 4.45
CA LYS A 149 14.48 -4.89 5.87
C LYS A 149 13.27 -4.66 6.77
N THR A 150 12.79 -5.72 7.41
CA THR A 150 11.48 -5.73 8.07
C THR A 150 11.42 -4.95 9.38
N PHE A 151 12.46 -5.00 10.22
CA PHE A 151 12.49 -4.34 11.54
C PHE A 151 13.63 -3.32 11.69
N GLU A 152 14.08 -2.76 10.56
CA GLU A 152 15.15 -1.75 10.60
C GLU A 152 14.72 -0.55 11.45
N ASP A 153 15.54 -0.21 12.44
CA ASP A 153 15.35 0.91 13.37
C ASP A 153 14.02 0.92 14.15
N ASP A 154 13.32 -0.21 14.21
CA ASP A 154 12.09 -0.30 14.97
C ASP A 154 12.35 -0.43 16.46
N SER A 155 11.49 0.22 17.23
CA SER A 155 11.24 -0.13 18.63
C SER A 155 10.34 -1.38 18.70
N GLU A 156 10.35 -2.05 19.86
CA GLU A 156 9.44 -3.18 20.15
C GLU A 156 7.97 -2.84 19.82
N SER A 157 7.55 -1.63 20.18
CA SER A 157 6.18 -1.16 19.94
C SER A 157 5.86 -0.97 18.46
N GLU A 158 6.83 -0.47 17.68
CA GLU A 158 6.66 -0.26 16.22
C GLU A 158 6.60 -1.60 15.48
N ALA A 159 7.51 -2.54 15.79
CA ALA A 159 7.49 -3.88 15.23
C ALA A 159 6.18 -4.62 15.53
N ALA A 160 5.74 -4.62 16.80
CA ALA A 160 4.47 -5.23 17.19
C ALA A 160 3.27 -4.59 16.49
N LYS A 161 3.27 -3.28 16.29
CA LYS A 161 2.19 -2.57 15.59
C LYS A 161 2.13 -2.92 14.11
N LYS A 162 3.27 -3.05 13.44
CA LYS A 162 3.34 -3.47 12.03
C LYS A 162 2.78 -4.87 11.84
N ILE A 163 3.19 -5.84 12.67
CA ILE A 163 2.65 -7.21 12.63
C ILE A 163 1.16 -7.20 12.95
N ALA A 164 0.72 -6.48 13.97
CA ALA A 164 -0.70 -6.38 14.30
C ALA A 164 -1.54 -5.81 13.15
N THR A 165 -1.00 -4.87 12.38
CA THR A 165 -1.64 -4.32 11.18
C THR A 165 -1.69 -5.37 10.07
N MET A 166 -0.59 -6.09 9.84
CA MET A 166 -0.48 -7.18 8.86
C MET A 166 -1.52 -8.28 9.11
N LEU A 167 -1.65 -8.71 10.36
CA LEU A 167 -2.56 -9.77 10.77
C LEU A 167 -4.00 -9.30 11.07
N ASN A 168 -4.34 -8.03 10.80
CA ASN A 168 -5.66 -7.44 11.10
C ASN A 168 -6.07 -7.57 12.58
N LEU A 169 -5.11 -7.52 13.51
CA LEU A 169 -5.38 -7.57 14.96
C LEU A 169 -5.83 -6.22 15.54
N VAL A 170 -5.87 -5.18 14.72
CA VAL A 170 -6.37 -3.84 15.11
C VAL A 170 -7.89 -3.87 15.05
N GLU A 171 -8.55 -3.37 16.10
CA GLU A 171 -10.01 -3.46 16.28
C GLU A 171 -10.78 -2.87 15.10
N VAL A 172 -11.79 -3.62 14.65
CA VAL A 172 -12.91 -3.15 13.83
C VAL A 172 -14.14 -3.22 14.72
N GLU A 173 -14.91 -2.15 14.81
CA GLU A 173 -15.96 -1.93 15.82
C GLU A 173 -17.13 -2.94 15.80
N ASP A 174 -17.26 -3.81 14.79
CA ASP A 174 -18.52 -4.49 14.51
C ASP A 174 -18.66 -5.95 14.96
N GLU A 175 -17.65 -6.57 15.62
CA GLU A 175 -17.73 -7.98 16.02
C GLU A 175 -17.27 -8.21 17.47
N ALA A 176 -18.19 -8.16 18.42
CA ALA A 176 -17.88 -8.27 19.85
C ALA A 176 -17.13 -9.57 20.26
N GLY A 177 -17.39 -10.70 19.62
CA GLY A 177 -16.70 -11.97 19.90
C GLY A 177 -15.29 -12.03 19.32
N ALA A 178 -15.11 -11.70 18.05
CA ALA A 178 -13.82 -11.67 17.36
C ALA A 178 -12.88 -10.60 17.96
N SER A 179 -13.42 -9.50 18.44
CA SER A 179 -12.69 -8.41 19.10
C SER A 179 -11.90 -8.89 20.33
N HIS A 180 -12.47 -9.82 21.14
CA HIS A 180 -11.80 -10.33 22.34
C HIS A 180 -10.55 -11.17 21.99
N TYR A 181 -10.65 -12.04 20.99
CA TYR A 181 -9.52 -12.88 20.55
C TYR A 181 -8.41 -12.02 19.94
N ARG A 182 -8.74 -11.11 19.02
CA ARG A 182 -7.77 -10.16 18.42
C ARG A 182 -7.06 -9.32 19.49
N LYS A 183 -7.77 -8.89 20.52
CA LYS A 183 -7.18 -8.15 21.65
C LYS A 183 -6.18 -9.01 22.43
N SER A 184 -6.51 -10.27 22.69
CA SER A 184 -5.62 -11.23 23.38
C SER A 184 -4.36 -11.47 22.54
N GLU A 185 -4.50 -11.75 21.26
CA GLU A 185 -3.38 -11.94 20.33
C GLU A 185 -2.48 -10.68 20.24
N ARG A 186 -3.08 -9.50 20.17
CA ARG A 186 -2.31 -8.24 20.14
C ARG A 186 -1.52 -8.01 21.43
N ILE A 187 -2.08 -8.37 22.58
CA ILE A 187 -1.38 -8.27 23.87
C ILE A 187 -0.24 -9.31 23.93
N ALA A 188 -0.50 -10.54 23.51
CA ALA A 188 0.50 -11.59 23.44
C ALA A 188 1.64 -11.20 22.47
N LEU A 189 1.30 -10.73 21.28
CA LEU A 189 2.27 -10.26 20.28
C LEU A 189 3.23 -9.19 20.84
N LYS A 190 2.72 -8.19 21.54
CA LYS A 190 3.57 -7.15 22.16
C LYS A 190 4.58 -7.74 23.14
N LYS A 191 4.16 -8.71 23.94
CA LYS A 191 5.03 -9.38 24.91
C LYS A 191 6.06 -10.25 24.23
N LEU A 192 5.67 -11.01 23.20
CA LEU A 192 6.55 -11.87 22.42
C LEU A 192 7.61 -11.06 21.66
N ILE A 193 7.23 -9.96 21.05
CA ILE A 193 8.18 -9.04 20.40
C ILE A 193 9.17 -8.46 21.42
N SER A 194 8.69 -8.09 22.61
CA SER A 194 9.59 -7.59 23.67
C SER A 194 10.58 -8.66 24.10
N ILE A 195 10.16 -9.91 24.25
CA ILE A 195 11.07 -11.03 24.55
C ILE A 195 12.06 -11.24 23.40
N PHE A 196 11.59 -11.26 22.16
CA PHE A 196 12.42 -11.45 20.97
C PHE A 196 13.49 -10.37 20.82
N PHE A 197 13.14 -9.09 20.98
CA PHE A 197 14.09 -7.98 20.86
C PHE A 197 15.20 -8.00 21.91
N ASN A 198 14.94 -8.68 23.02
CA ASN A 198 15.91 -8.87 24.10
C ASN A 198 16.45 -10.32 24.17
N ALA A 199 16.07 -11.19 23.24
CA ALA A 199 16.42 -12.62 23.28
C ALA A 199 17.92 -12.87 23.25
N ASN A 200 18.68 -12.09 22.49
CA ASN A 200 20.13 -12.25 22.38
C ASN A 200 20.84 -12.05 23.73
N GLU A 201 20.37 -11.08 24.54
CA GLU A 201 20.92 -10.85 25.88
C GLU A 201 20.42 -11.89 26.88
N LEU A 202 19.12 -12.23 26.82
CA LEU A 202 18.48 -13.10 27.78
C LEU A 202 18.78 -14.57 27.61
N LEU A 203 18.85 -15.01 26.33
CA LEU A 203 18.92 -16.42 25.94
C LEU A 203 20.27 -16.78 25.37
N LYS A 204 21.21 -15.80 25.29
CA LYS A 204 22.52 -15.96 24.62
C LYS A 204 22.38 -16.50 23.19
N MET A 205 21.29 -16.12 22.50
CA MET A 205 21.02 -16.44 21.11
C MET A 205 21.55 -15.33 20.21
N ASN A 206 21.69 -15.61 18.92
CA ASN A 206 22.13 -14.64 17.94
C ASN A 206 21.07 -14.52 16.84
N PHE A 207 19.87 -14.01 17.20
CA PHE A 207 18.84 -13.70 16.24
C PHE A 207 19.10 -12.34 15.59
N GLU A 208 18.97 -12.27 14.28
CA GLU A 208 18.83 -11.00 13.60
C GLU A 208 17.44 -10.41 13.88
N LYS A 209 17.35 -9.08 14.02
CA LYS A 209 16.07 -8.41 14.27
C LYS A 209 15.29 -8.25 12.97
N ASN A 210 14.67 -9.33 12.52
CA ASN A 210 13.82 -9.36 11.34
C ASN A 210 12.60 -10.27 11.53
N LEU A 211 11.66 -10.21 10.58
CA LEU A 211 10.40 -10.96 10.65
C LEU A 211 10.62 -12.48 10.63
N LEU A 212 11.52 -12.97 9.77
CA LEU A 212 11.81 -14.41 9.69
C LEU A 212 12.41 -14.95 10.98
N SER A 213 13.37 -14.22 11.54
CA SER A 213 13.96 -14.59 12.83
C SER A 213 12.93 -14.56 13.95
N PHE A 214 11.93 -13.66 13.87
CA PHE A 214 10.83 -13.65 14.83
C PHE A 214 9.92 -14.87 14.66
N CYS A 215 9.59 -15.29 13.44
CA CYS A 215 8.85 -16.53 13.19
C CYS A 215 9.59 -17.76 13.74
N SER A 216 10.88 -17.85 13.47
CA SER A 216 11.75 -18.93 14.00
C SER A 216 11.81 -18.90 15.53
N PHE A 217 11.91 -17.71 16.13
CA PHE A 217 11.85 -17.53 17.57
C PHE A 217 10.52 -18.02 18.16
N LEU A 218 9.40 -17.74 17.53
CA LEU A 218 8.08 -18.19 17.99
C LEU A 218 7.97 -19.72 17.98
N ASN A 219 8.46 -20.37 16.93
CA ASN A 219 8.50 -21.82 16.84
C ASN A 219 9.33 -22.43 17.97
N TYR A 220 10.54 -21.90 18.19
CA TYR A 220 11.39 -22.33 19.28
C TYR A 220 10.75 -22.10 20.66
N PHE A 221 10.19 -20.92 20.88
CA PHE A 221 9.51 -20.55 22.12
C PHE A 221 8.32 -21.46 22.42
N LEU A 222 7.50 -21.77 21.40
CA LEU A 222 6.34 -22.64 21.50
C LEU A 222 6.75 -24.07 21.83
N SER A 223 7.80 -24.59 21.17
CA SER A 223 8.33 -25.94 21.43
C SER A 223 8.86 -26.09 22.84
N ASP A 224 9.61 -25.11 23.34
CA ASP A 224 10.11 -25.08 24.72
C ASP A 224 8.96 -24.97 25.74
N LEU A 225 7.92 -24.21 25.39
CA LEU A 225 6.73 -24.03 26.22
C LEU A 225 5.95 -25.34 26.37
N ILE A 226 5.68 -26.03 25.27
CA ILE A 226 4.99 -27.33 25.24
C ILE A 226 5.78 -28.37 26.02
N ALA A 227 7.09 -28.48 25.73
CA ALA A 227 7.97 -29.40 26.44
C ALA A 227 8.00 -29.14 27.95
N SER A 228 7.97 -27.88 28.39
CA SER A 228 7.95 -27.52 29.80
C SER A 228 6.66 -27.88 30.50
N ILE A 229 5.52 -27.84 29.81
CA ILE A 229 4.22 -28.23 30.37
C ILE A 229 4.09 -29.74 30.48
N GLU A 230 4.50 -30.49 29.47
CA GLU A 230 4.58 -31.94 29.51
C GLU A 230 5.49 -32.41 30.64
N PHE A 231 6.58 -31.70 30.83
CA PHE A 231 7.57 -31.94 31.85
C PHE A 231 7.07 -31.67 33.29
N SER A 232 6.26 -30.62 33.47
CA SER A 232 5.68 -30.30 34.78
C SER A 232 4.66 -31.38 35.25
N LYS A 233 4.16 -32.17 34.31
CA LYS A 233 3.28 -33.32 34.61
C LYS A 233 4.04 -34.57 35.07
N GLU A 234 5.34 -34.65 34.74
CA GLU A 234 6.19 -35.77 35.16
C GLU A 234 7.10 -35.36 36.35
N LYS A 235 6.83 -35.90 37.53
CA LYS A 235 7.41 -35.47 38.82
C LYS A 235 8.94 -35.59 38.99
N ASN A 236 9.72 -35.96 37.98
CA ASN A 236 11.12 -36.39 38.17
C ASN A 236 12.14 -35.83 37.16
N LYS A 237 12.10 -34.58 36.76
CA LYS A 237 13.11 -34.08 35.79
C LYS A 237 13.73 -32.69 36.07
N PRO A 238 14.91 -32.34 35.48
CA PRO A 238 15.82 -31.37 36.04
C PRO A 238 15.47 -29.89 35.88
N LYS A 239 16.05 -29.10 36.79
CA LYS A 239 15.81 -27.69 37.09
C LYS A 239 16.10 -26.68 35.95
N ALA A 240 16.89 -27.04 34.95
CA ALA A 240 17.42 -26.07 33.97
C ALA A 240 16.38 -25.40 33.07
N ASN A 241 15.30 -26.13 32.69
CA ASN A 241 14.24 -25.56 31.87
C ASN A 241 13.25 -24.69 32.67
N ILE A 242 13.21 -24.89 34.00
CA ILE A 242 12.35 -24.11 34.89
C ILE A 242 12.83 -22.67 34.98
N ASP A 243 14.16 -22.46 35.05
CA ASP A 243 14.74 -21.13 35.16
C ASP A 243 14.52 -20.28 33.89
N LEU A 244 14.60 -20.94 32.73
CA LEU A 244 14.30 -20.28 31.45
C LEU A 244 12.82 -19.87 31.35
N MET A 245 11.92 -20.79 31.72
CA MET A 245 10.48 -20.53 31.75
C MET A 245 10.11 -19.50 32.81
N GLU A 246 10.82 -19.46 33.93
CA GLU A 246 10.65 -18.42 34.95
C GLU A 246 11.05 -17.03 34.42
N GLN A 247 12.12 -16.93 33.63
CA GLN A 247 12.52 -15.68 32.99
C GLN A 247 11.53 -15.22 31.94
N TYR A 248 11.02 -16.13 31.09
CA TYR A 248 9.97 -15.83 30.13
C TYR A 248 8.65 -15.44 30.81
N GLY A 249 8.27 -16.21 31.83
CA GLY A 249 7.05 -15.97 32.58
C GLY A 249 7.04 -14.61 33.28
N LYS A 250 8.15 -14.20 33.87
CA LYS A 250 8.30 -12.86 34.51
C LYS A 250 8.13 -11.71 33.52
N ARG A 251 8.44 -11.89 32.24
CA ARG A 251 8.26 -10.87 31.20
C ARG A 251 6.92 -10.96 30.48
N PHE A 252 6.38 -12.16 30.33
CA PHE A 252 5.11 -12.37 29.64
C PHE A 252 3.92 -12.04 30.54
N PHE A 253 4.00 -12.32 31.84
CA PHE A 253 2.92 -12.05 32.79
C PHE A 253 3.24 -10.86 33.70
N GLU A 254 2.19 -10.17 34.11
CA GLU A 254 2.33 -9.22 35.21
C GLU A 254 2.70 -9.98 36.50
N PRO A 255 3.54 -9.39 37.37
CA PRO A 255 4.02 -10.05 38.59
C PRO A 255 2.92 -10.58 39.51
N LYS A 256 1.71 -10.00 39.43
CA LYS A 256 0.55 -10.39 40.22
C LYS A 256 -0.07 -11.73 39.81
N ASN A 257 0.15 -12.16 38.57
CA ASN A 257 -0.47 -13.34 37.97
C ASN A 257 0.54 -14.46 37.71
N PHE A 258 1.77 -14.32 38.23
CA PHE A 258 2.83 -15.27 38.01
C PHE A 258 2.73 -16.44 38.99
N ASP A 259 2.41 -17.62 38.49
CA ASP A 259 2.51 -18.89 39.22
C ASP A 259 3.86 -19.52 38.92
N LYS A 260 4.69 -19.70 39.95
CA LYS A 260 6.05 -20.26 39.82
C LYS A 260 6.10 -21.68 39.28
N ILE A 261 4.99 -22.41 39.33
CA ILE A 261 4.94 -23.82 38.96
C ILE A 261 4.46 -23.99 37.50
N ASN A 262 3.56 -23.13 37.03
CA ASN A 262 3.06 -23.16 35.65
C ASN A 262 2.61 -21.75 35.22
N PRO A 263 3.57 -20.93 34.75
CA PRO A 263 3.28 -19.55 34.40
C PRO A 263 2.38 -19.37 33.17
N PHE A 264 2.23 -20.41 32.35
CA PHE A 264 1.44 -20.38 31.13
C PHE A 264 0.21 -21.29 31.26
N LYS A 265 -0.96 -20.73 30.94
CA LYS A 265 -2.22 -21.47 30.88
C LYS A 265 -2.44 -22.00 29.47
N GLU A 266 -3.26 -23.05 29.30
CA GLU A 266 -3.62 -23.57 27.98
C GLU A 266 -4.14 -22.50 27.02
N LYS A 267 -4.85 -21.49 27.54
CA LYS A 267 -5.30 -20.35 26.75
C LYS A 267 -4.15 -19.51 26.18
N ASP A 268 -3.07 -19.35 26.93
CA ASP A 268 -1.92 -18.55 26.46
C ASP A 268 -1.18 -19.29 25.37
N ILE A 269 -1.07 -20.61 25.48
CA ILE A 269 -0.49 -21.49 24.46
C ILE A 269 -1.29 -21.37 23.16
N SER A 270 -2.60 -21.57 23.22
CA SER A 270 -3.43 -21.49 22.02
C SER A 270 -3.37 -20.12 21.34
N THR A 271 -3.18 -19.04 22.09
CA THR A 271 -2.99 -17.70 21.55
C THR A 271 -1.63 -17.58 20.85
N ILE A 272 -0.57 -18.16 21.41
CA ILE A 272 0.78 -18.15 20.81
C ILE A 272 0.80 -19.04 19.57
N GLU A 273 0.14 -20.21 19.61
CA GLU A 273 -0.04 -21.11 18.46
C GLU A 273 -0.76 -20.41 17.31
N SER A 274 -1.85 -19.71 17.59
CA SER A 274 -2.61 -18.94 16.60
C SER A 274 -1.73 -17.89 15.92
N LEU A 275 -0.94 -17.15 16.71
CA LEU A 275 0.03 -16.18 16.17
C LEU A 275 1.12 -16.85 15.34
N TYR A 276 1.66 -17.97 15.80
CA TYR A 276 2.67 -18.72 15.06
C TYR A 276 2.11 -19.21 13.72
N PHE A 277 0.95 -19.85 13.69
CA PHE A 277 0.33 -20.31 12.45
C PHE A 277 0.06 -19.15 11.48
N SER A 278 -0.42 -18.02 11.98
CA SER A 278 -0.64 -16.83 11.14
C SER A 278 0.64 -16.22 10.56
N LEU A 279 1.78 -16.42 11.24
CA LEU A 279 3.08 -15.90 10.81
C LEU A 279 3.89 -16.92 10.01
N SER A 280 3.64 -18.22 10.17
CA SER A 280 4.32 -19.29 9.44
C SER A 280 4.06 -19.24 7.92
N GLU A 281 2.95 -18.60 7.49
CA GLU A 281 2.68 -18.32 6.08
C GLU A 281 3.83 -17.51 5.42
N PHE A 282 4.57 -16.73 6.21
CA PHE A 282 5.67 -15.87 5.73
C PHE A 282 7.04 -16.56 5.71
N GLU A 283 7.19 -17.76 6.28
CA GLU A 283 8.47 -18.48 6.34
C GLU A 283 9.02 -18.87 4.96
N ASN A 284 8.16 -19.03 3.97
CA ASN A 284 8.54 -19.40 2.61
C ASN A 284 8.94 -18.21 1.72
N ILE A 285 8.81 -16.98 2.22
CA ILE A 285 9.12 -15.80 1.44
C ILE A 285 10.63 -15.58 1.47
N SER A 286 11.22 -15.36 0.30
CA SER A 286 12.63 -15.04 0.19
C SER A 286 12.87 -13.57 0.52
N PHE A 287 13.27 -13.28 1.76
CA PHE A 287 13.73 -11.95 2.16
C PHE A 287 15.24 -11.88 2.06
N SER A 288 15.76 -10.96 1.24
CA SER A 288 17.21 -10.72 1.16
C SER A 288 17.69 -9.62 2.09
N GLU A 289 16.78 -8.83 2.66
CA GLU A 289 17.04 -7.71 3.58
C GLU A 289 18.13 -6.72 3.11
N LYS A 290 18.28 -6.56 1.80
CA LYS A 290 19.34 -5.73 1.20
C LYS A 290 19.04 -4.25 1.20
N SER A 291 17.76 -3.86 1.22
CA SER A 291 17.34 -2.47 1.05
C SER A 291 16.30 -2.05 2.09
N SER A 292 16.30 -0.77 2.37
CA SER A 292 15.44 -0.14 3.35
C SER A 292 14.43 0.77 2.69
N ILE A 293 13.22 0.81 3.23
CA ILE A 293 12.23 1.82 2.86
C ILE A 293 12.73 3.25 3.14
N LEU A 294 13.65 3.41 4.09
CA LEU A 294 14.27 4.71 4.41
C LEU A 294 15.05 5.29 3.25
N GLU A 295 15.61 4.44 2.38
CA GLU A 295 16.35 4.88 1.20
C GLU A 295 15.46 5.66 0.21
N ALA A 296 14.18 5.27 0.10
CA ALA A 296 13.22 6.04 -0.67
C ALA A 296 12.60 7.17 0.16
N LEU A 297 12.25 6.96 1.43
CA LEU A 297 11.63 8.00 2.26
C LEU A 297 12.49 9.26 2.40
N LYS A 298 13.81 9.10 2.53
CA LYS A 298 14.76 10.22 2.63
C LYS A 298 15.09 10.87 1.29
N GLY A 299 14.54 10.35 0.21
CA GLY A 299 14.63 10.90 -1.12
C GLY A 299 15.67 10.22 -2.01
N GLY A 300 15.44 10.34 -3.30
CA GLY A 300 16.36 9.93 -4.36
C GLY A 300 16.13 8.53 -4.90
N LYS A 301 15.79 7.50 -4.11
CA LYS A 301 15.60 6.14 -4.62
C LYS A 301 14.16 5.84 -5.00
N CYS A 302 14.02 4.96 -5.98
CA CYS A 302 12.75 4.38 -6.42
C CYS A 302 12.68 2.92 -5.99
N ILE A 303 11.71 2.57 -5.15
CA ILE A 303 11.40 1.20 -4.77
C ILE A 303 10.11 0.79 -5.47
N TYR A 304 10.22 -0.18 -6.37
CA TYR A 304 9.08 -0.80 -7.04
C TYR A 304 8.75 -2.12 -6.37
N ILE A 305 7.56 -2.24 -5.83
CA ILE A 305 7.09 -3.41 -5.10
C ILE A 305 6.12 -4.17 -5.98
N LYS A 306 6.60 -5.24 -6.61
CA LYS A 306 5.76 -6.21 -7.30
C LYS A 306 5.17 -7.16 -6.27
N SER A 307 3.85 -7.19 -6.17
CA SER A 307 3.09 -8.09 -5.31
C SER A 307 2.13 -8.92 -6.15
N ASP A 308 1.29 -9.73 -5.50
CA ASP A 308 0.23 -10.50 -6.16
C ASP A 308 -1.11 -10.22 -5.47
N MET A 309 -2.09 -9.76 -6.25
CA MET A 309 -3.44 -9.48 -5.73
C MET A 309 -4.27 -10.74 -5.44
N LEU A 310 -3.85 -11.89 -5.91
CA LEU A 310 -4.51 -13.18 -5.67
C LEU A 310 -3.90 -13.95 -4.51
N ASP A 311 -2.73 -13.53 -4.03
CA ASP A 311 -2.05 -14.10 -2.86
C ASP A 311 -2.41 -13.30 -1.60
N GLU A 312 -3.19 -13.92 -0.71
CA GLU A 312 -3.61 -13.30 0.55
C GLU A 312 -2.41 -12.95 1.45
N THR A 313 -1.37 -13.77 1.46
CA THR A 313 -0.14 -13.54 2.23
C THR A 313 0.60 -12.31 1.72
N ALA A 314 0.68 -12.15 0.39
CA ALA A 314 1.23 -10.97 -0.24
C ALA A 314 0.45 -9.70 0.14
N LEU A 315 -0.88 -9.75 0.10
CA LEU A 315 -1.74 -8.62 0.48
C LEU A 315 -1.62 -8.27 1.98
N LYS A 316 -1.51 -9.27 2.86
CA LYS A 316 -1.21 -9.04 4.30
C LYS A 316 0.13 -8.31 4.45
N PHE A 317 1.14 -8.71 3.67
CA PHE A 317 2.47 -8.09 3.75
C PHE A 317 2.48 -6.64 3.23
N LEU A 318 1.68 -6.31 2.22
CA LEU A 318 1.51 -4.91 1.79
C LEU A 318 0.98 -4.01 2.93
N LYS A 319 0.13 -4.53 3.81
CA LYS A 319 -0.33 -3.80 5.00
C LYS A 319 0.82 -3.53 5.97
N PHE A 320 1.75 -4.49 6.12
CA PHE A 320 2.97 -4.30 6.91
C PHE A 320 3.83 -3.18 6.34
N ILE A 321 4.04 -3.16 5.02
CA ILE A 321 4.82 -2.13 4.33
C ILE A 321 4.20 -0.74 4.52
N ILE A 322 2.89 -0.61 4.35
CA ILE A 322 2.20 0.67 4.60
C ILE A 322 2.39 1.13 6.05
N ALA A 323 2.28 0.21 7.00
CA ALA A 323 2.51 0.53 8.40
C ALA A 323 3.97 0.98 8.66
N ASP A 324 4.93 0.37 7.98
CA ASP A 324 6.34 0.74 8.05
C ASP A 324 6.60 2.13 7.47
N ILE A 325 6.07 2.41 6.26
CA ILE A 325 6.13 3.74 5.65
C ILE A 325 5.64 4.81 6.62
N ILE A 326 4.46 4.60 7.22
CA ILE A 326 3.83 5.57 8.13
C ILE A 326 4.66 5.75 9.40
N ASN A 327 5.13 4.67 10.02
CA ASN A 327 5.93 4.74 11.23
C ASN A 327 7.26 5.47 10.98
N LYS A 328 7.96 5.13 9.89
CA LYS A 328 9.23 5.75 9.52
C LYS A 328 9.07 7.21 9.09
N ALA A 329 8.04 7.55 8.32
CA ALA A 329 7.74 8.93 7.97
C ALA A 329 7.52 9.79 9.22
N ARG A 330 6.80 9.28 10.22
CA ARG A 330 6.60 9.97 11.50
C ARG A 330 7.90 10.13 12.30
N LYS A 331 8.74 9.09 12.31
CA LYS A 331 10.03 9.08 13.04
C LYS A 331 11.04 10.04 12.43
N TYR A 332 11.11 10.09 11.09
CA TYR A 332 12.09 10.85 10.32
C TYR A 332 11.50 12.08 9.59
N LYS A 333 10.40 12.62 10.09
CA LYS A 333 9.60 13.68 9.46
C LYS A 333 10.37 14.90 8.93
N LYS A 334 11.56 15.19 9.44
CA LYS A 334 12.41 16.30 8.99
C LYS A 334 13.21 15.98 7.73
N ASP A 335 13.42 14.69 7.47
CA ASP A 335 14.30 14.19 6.43
C ASP A 335 13.54 13.42 5.34
N THR A 336 12.20 13.40 5.41
CA THR A 336 11.39 12.67 4.44
C THR A 336 10.92 13.56 3.29
N ASN A 337 11.03 13.06 2.06
CA ASN A 337 10.51 13.68 0.85
C ASN A 337 10.21 12.58 -0.17
N CYS A 338 9.01 12.00 -0.08
CA CYS A 338 8.67 10.79 -0.82
C CYS A 338 7.25 10.82 -1.37
N VAL A 339 7.07 10.26 -2.56
CA VAL A 339 5.77 9.96 -3.15
C VAL A 339 5.53 8.45 -3.07
N VAL A 340 4.37 8.06 -2.58
CA VAL A 340 3.92 6.67 -2.49
C VAL A 340 2.75 6.47 -3.43
N ILE A 341 2.94 5.68 -4.47
CA ILE A 341 1.87 5.26 -5.39
C ILE A 341 1.38 3.90 -4.91
N ALA A 342 0.13 3.82 -4.49
CA ALA A 342 -0.50 2.60 -4.02
C ALA A 342 -1.66 2.22 -4.94
N ASP A 343 -1.41 1.27 -5.84
CA ASP A 343 -2.44 0.75 -6.72
C ASP A 343 -3.34 -0.27 -6.01
N GLU A 344 -4.61 -0.31 -6.39
CA GLU A 344 -5.63 -1.23 -5.87
C GLU A 344 -5.69 -1.29 -4.33
N ILE A 345 -5.65 -0.13 -3.68
CA ILE A 345 -5.63 -0.04 -2.20
C ILE A 345 -6.83 -0.72 -1.53
N SER A 346 -7.89 -0.99 -2.28
CA SER A 346 -9.06 -1.74 -1.82
C SER A 346 -8.76 -3.17 -1.39
N PHE A 347 -7.68 -3.79 -1.90
CA PHE A 347 -7.30 -5.16 -1.56
C PHE A 347 -6.48 -5.26 -0.27
N TYR A 348 -5.81 -4.20 0.14
CA TYR A 348 -5.00 -4.16 1.37
C TYR A 348 -5.31 -2.94 2.26
N PRO A 349 -6.60 -2.73 2.58
CA PRO A 349 -7.02 -1.60 3.42
C PRO A 349 -6.44 -1.72 4.83
N THR A 350 -6.02 -0.59 5.41
CA THR A 350 -5.51 -0.53 6.77
C THR A 350 -6.07 0.65 7.54
N SER A 351 -6.44 0.44 8.80
CA SER A 351 -6.90 1.52 9.69
C SER A 351 -5.79 2.54 9.99
N ILE A 352 -4.52 2.11 9.97
CA ILE A 352 -3.39 3.00 10.18
C ILE A 352 -3.26 4.03 9.05
N LEU A 353 -3.52 3.64 7.80
CA LEU A 353 -3.51 4.56 6.66
C LEU A 353 -4.63 5.60 6.79
N SER A 354 -5.83 5.17 7.16
CA SER A 354 -6.97 6.09 7.39
C SER A 354 -6.61 7.20 8.38
N ALA A 355 -5.99 6.83 9.51
CA ALA A 355 -5.56 7.79 10.52
C ALA A 355 -4.37 8.66 10.07
N ALA A 356 -3.49 8.11 9.24
CA ALA A 356 -2.27 8.79 8.82
C ALA A 356 -2.51 9.85 7.75
N LEU A 357 -3.46 9.64 6.83
CA LEU A 357 -3.71 10.54 5.70
C LEU A 357 -3.92 12.00 6.12
N ALA A 358 -4.50 12.25 7.29
CA ALA A 358 -4.70 13.61 7.81
C ALA A 358 -3.40 14.33 8.17
N THR A 359 -2.28 13.63 8.37
CA THR A 359 -1.06 14.21 8.95
C THR A 359 0.22 13.92 8.18
N ILE A 360 0.26 12.85 7.42
CA ILE A 360 1.50 12.31 6.85
C ILE A 360 2.10 13.20 5.75
N ALA A 361 1.28 14.01 5.09
CA ALA A 361 1.77 15.03 4.17
C ALA A 361 2.68 16.04 4.88
N GLY A 362 2.34 16.43 6.10
CA GLY A 362 3.17 17.26 6.97
C GLY A 362 4.50 16.60 7.39
N PHE A 363 4.65 15.29 7.16
CA PHE A 363 5.88 14.54 7.38
C PHE A 363 6.66 14.31 6.07
N GLY A 364 6.28 14.98 4.97
CA GLY A 364 6.98 14.90 3.70
C GLY A 364 6.62 13.67 2.85
N VAL A 365 5.52 12.98 3.14
CA VAL A 365 5.05 11.85 2.35
C VAL A 365 3.72 12.16 1.69
N GLN A 366 3.69 12.09 0.36
CA GLN A 366 2.50 12.22 -0.46
C GLN A 366 2.02 10.85 -0.91
N PHE A 367 0.73 10.56 -0.75
CA PHE A 367 0.11 9.35 -1.29
C PHE A 367 -0.66 9.64 -2.59
N ILE A 368 -0.48 8.77 -3.57
CA ILE A 368 -1.32 8.65 -4.76
C ILE A 368 -2.02 7.28 -4.64
N LEU A 369 -3.27 7.32 -4.25
CA LEU A 369 -4.06 6.13 -3.96
C LEU A 369 -4.98 5.82 -5.14
N ALA A 370 -5.08 4.57 -5.53
CA ALA A 370 -5.98 4.18 -6.59
C ALA A 370 -6.80 2.93 -6.28
N TYR A 371 -8.03 2.92 -6.77
CA TYR A 371 -8.93 1.77 -6.79
C TYR A 371 -9.86 1.84 -8.02
N GLN A 372 -10.63 0.80 -8.29
CA GLN A 372 -11.44 0.75 -9.51
C GLN A 372 -12.75 1.53 -9.37
N ASP A 373 -13.46 1.34 -8.27
CA ASP A 373 -14.72 2.00 -7.98
C ASP A 373 -15.01 2.05 -6.47
N ASP A 374 -15.96 2.89 -6.08
CA ASP A 374 -16.34 3.10 -4.69
C ASP A 374 -17.00 1.87 -4.04
N GLY A 375 -17.51 0.94 -4.83
CA GLY A 375 -18.12 -0.29 -4.35
C GLY A 375 -17.10 -1.31 -3.83
N GLN A 376 -15.89 -1.28 -4.38
CA GLN A 376 -14.81 -2.21 -3.97
C GLN A 376 -14.18 -1.83 -2.62
N LEU A 377 -14.24 -0.57 -2.23
CA LEU A 377 -13.69 -0.13 -0.95
C LEU A 377 -14.73 -0.32 0.16
N VAL A 378 -14.76 -1.54 0.71
CA VAL A 378 -15.76 -1.93 1.72
C VAL A 378 -15.52 -1.23 3.07
N ASN A 379 -14.27 -0.92 3.41
CA ASN A 379 -13.96 -0.22 4.66
C ASN A 379 -14.38 1.25 4.58
N GLU A 380 -15.57 1.56 5.14
CA GLU A 380 -16.16 2.93 5.08
C GLU A 380 -15.30 3.98 5.80
N TYR A 381 -14.58 3.60 6.86
CA TYR A 381 -13.67 4.51 7.54
C TYR A 381 -12.49 4.91 6.65
N LEU A 382 -11.86 3.93 5.97
CA LEU A 382 -10.80 4.21 5.01
C LEU A 382 -11.32 5.00 3.79
N LYS A 383 -12.49 4.63 3.28
CA LYS A 383 -13.13 5.34 2.17
C LYS A 383 -13.37 6.81 2.50
N SER A 384 -13.94 7.08 3.67
CA SER A 384 -14.17 8.45 4.16
C SER A 384 -12.86 9.21 4.32
N ALA A 385 -11.83 8.58 4.92
CA ALA A 385 -10.53 9.19 5.11
C ALA A 385 -9.85 9.54 3.77
N ILE A 386 -9.89 8.65 2.77
CA ILE A 386 -9.37 8.89 1.43
C ILE A 386 -10.11 10.05 0.76
N LYS A 387 -11.44 10.01 0.77
CA LYS A 387 -12.28 11.05 0.14
C LYS A 387 -12.07 12.44 0.77
N SER A 388 -11.84 12.50 2.07
CA SER A 388 -11.62 13.76 2.80
C SER A 388 -10.20 14.31 2.67
N ASN A 389 -9.18 13.45 2.63
CA ASN A 389 -7.79 13.91 2.68
C ASN A 389 -7.09 13.96 1.31
N CYS A 390 -7.66 13.34 0.27
CA CYS A 390 -7.16 13.48 -1.08
C CYS A 390 -7.75 14.74 -1.72
N GLN A 391 -7.00 15.84 -1.70
CA GLN A 391 -7.43 17.12 -2.28
C GLN A 391 -7.56 17.06 -3.79
N THR A 392 -6.73 16.26 -4.45
CA THR A 392 -6.80 16.00 -5.88
C THR A 392 -7.55 14.69 -6.12
N LYS A 393 -8.58 14.72 -6.96
CA LYS A 393 -9.35 13.54 -7.32
C LYS A 393 -9.43 13.46 -8.85
N LEU A 394 -9.03 12.32 -9.39
CA LEU A 394 -9.10 12.03 -10.83
C LEU A 394 -9.99 10.81 -11.06
N TYR A 395 -11.10 11.03 -11.73
CA TYR A 395 -12.08 10.01 -12.05
C TYR A 395 -12.07 9.74 -13.55
N TYR A 396 -11.87 8.50 -13.93
CA TYR A 396 -12.13 8.05 -15.28
C TYR A 396 -13.56 7.52 -15.41
N LYS A 397 -14.01 7.31 -16.66
CA LYS A 397 -15.34 6.79 -16.91
C LYS A 397 -15.65 5.56 -16.08
N SER A 398 -16.68 5.64 -15.25
CA SER A 398 -17.16 4.55 -14.39
C SER A 398 -18.58 4.12 -14.77
N SER A 399 -18.91 2.86 -14.47
CA SER A 399 -20.28 2.33 -14.51
C SER A 399 -20.88 2.16 -13.11
N ASP A 400 -20.08 2.33 -12.05
CA ASP A 400 -20.53 2.23 -10.67
C ASP A 400 -21.40 3.44 -10.28
N THR A 401 -22.61 3.17 -9.81
CA THR A 401 -23.59 4.22 -9.46
C THR A 401 -23.10 5.10 -8.31
N LYS A 402 -22.47 4.52 -7.29
CA LYS A 402 -21.97 5.29 -6.15
C LYS A 402 -20.86 6.26 -6.55
N THR A 403 -19.96 5.82 -7.44
CA THR A 403 -18.92 6.68 -8.00
C THR A 403 -19.54 7.81 -8.84
N ILE A 404 -20.50 7.50 -9.69
CA ILE A 404 -21.18 8.49 -10.54
C ILE A 404 -21.90 9.55 -9.70
N GLU A 405 -22.69 9.14 -8.71
CA GLU A 405 -23.39 10.03 -7.78
C GLU A 405 -22.41 10.91 -6.99
N TYR A 406 -21.30 10.36 -6.56
CA TYR A 406 -20.29 11.12 -5.83
C TYR A 406 -19.60 12.17 -6.71
N ILE A 407 -19.28 11.85 -7.95
CA ILE A 407 -18.73 12.81 -8.93
C ILE A 407 -19.75 13.92 -9.21
N GLU A 408 -21.03 13.58 -9.37
CA GLU A 408 -22.11 14.53 -9.59
C GLU A 408 -22.24 15.51 -8.41
N LEU A 409 -22.18 15.00 -7.18
CA LEU A 409 -22.20 15.83 -5.96
C LEU A 409 -21.01 16.78 -5.89
N LEU A 410 -19.80 16.29 -6.17
CA LEU A 410 -18.57 17.11 -6.11
C LEU A 410 -18.49 18.13 -7.26
N GLY A 411 -19.10 17.82 -8.41
CA GLY A 411 -19.10 18.68 -9.59
C GLY A 411 -19.86 19.98 -9.40
N GLY A 412 -20.75 20.03 -8.41
CA GLY A 412 -21.62 21.18 -8.20
C GLY A 412 -22.67 21.34 -9.30
N SER A 413 -23.25 22.53 -9.40
CA SER A 413 -24.34 22.81 -10.32
C SER A 413 -24.11 24.09 -11.13
N GLU A 414 -24.70 24.15 -12.30
CA GLU A 414 -24.70 25.31 -13.17
C GLU A 414 -26.13 25.70 -13.57
N LEU A 415 -26.32 26.97 -13.91
CA LEU A 415 -27.61 27.44 -14.44
C LEU A 415 -27.65 27.21 -15.95
N VAL A 416 -28.56 26.36 -16.39
CA VAL A 416 -28.78 26.05 -17.80
C VAL A 416 -30.07 26.69 -18.26
N THR A 417 -30.02 27.39 -19.38
CA THR A 417 -31.22 27.97 -20.02
C THR A 417 -31.82 26.95 -20.96
N LYS A 418 -33.00 26.42 -20.60
CA LYS A 418 -33.74 25.48 -21.46
C LYS A 418 -34.78 26.23 -22.32
N PHE A 419 -34.76 25.86 -23.59
CA PHE A 419 -35.79 26.28 -24.53
C PHE A 419 -36.91 25.24 -24.55
N THR A 420 -38.11 25.64 -24.22
CA THR A 420 -39.28 24.78 -24.37
C THR A 420 -40.18 25.36 -25.48
N ILE A 421 -40.52 24.54 -26.46
CA ILE A 421 -41.40 24.90 -27.54
C ILE A 421 -42.68 24.06 -27.38
N ASN A 422 -43.78 24.71 -27.00
CA ASN A 422 -45.11 24.10 -26.93
C ASN A 422 -45.97 24.68 -28.03
N GLY A 423 -46.02 24.03 -29.18
CA GLY A 423 -46.75 24.55 -30.36
C GLY A 423 -46.11 25.85 -30.87
N VAL A 424 -46.84 26.97 -30.73
CA VAL A 424 -46.37 28.30 -31.15
C VAL A 424 -45.67 29.06 -30.03
N GLU A 425 -45.85 28.62 -28.79
CA GLU A 425 -45.26 29.29 -27.62
C GLU A 425 -43.80 28.83 -27.42
N ARG A 426 -42.94 29.83 -27.28
CA ARG A 426 -41.52 29.63 -26.92
C ARG A 426 -41.32 30.17 -25.52
N SER A 427 -40.89 29.30 -24.59
CA SER A 427 -40.53 29.73 -23.25
C SER A 427 -39.07 29.44 -22.97
N LEU A 428 -38.41 30.38 -22.28
CA LEU A 428 -37.08 30.26 -21.75
C LEU A 428 -37.22 29.98 -20.25
N LYS A 429 -36.68 28.88 -19.80
CA LYS A 429 -36.63 28.54 -18.37
C LYS A 429 -35.19 28.34 -17.96
N GLN A 430 -34.79 29.01 -16.91
CA GLN A 430 -33.50 28.73 -16.28
C GLN A 430 -33.70 27.62 -15.24
N GLU A 431 -32.96 26.56 -15.38
CA GLU A 431 -32.95 25.44 -14.43
C GLU A 431 -31.53 25.23 -13.92
N GLN A 432 -31.42 24.83 -12.67
CA GLN A 432 -30.17 24.44 -12.08
C GLN A 432 -29.94 22.95 -12.40
N GLU A 433 -28.85 22.65 -13.10
CA GLU A 433 -28.46 21.28 -13.43
C GLU A 433 -27.09 20.96 -12.84
N SER A 434 -26.83 19.68 -12.54
CA SER A 434 -25.50 19.24 -12.15
C SER A 434 -24.52 19.48 -13.28
N TYR A 435 -23.38 20.12 -12.97
CA TYR A 435 -22.30 20.37 -13.93
C TYR A 435 -21.78 19.09 -14.57
N LEU A 436 -21.67 18.01 -13.77
CA LEU A 436 -21.25 16.67 -14.18
C LEU A 436 -22.39 15.67 -14.02
N ASN A 437 -23.51 15.89 -14.71
CA ASN A 437 -24.62 14.95 -14.65
C ASN A 437 -24.24 13.56 -15.21
N VAL A 438 -25.08 12.57 -14.92
CA VAL A 438 -24.86 11.16 -15.31
C VAL A 438 -24.61 11.00 -16.81
N ASN A 439 -25.32 11.78 -17.66
CA ASN A 439 -25.18 11.67 -19.10
C ASN A 439 -23.82 12.16 -19.59
N LYS A 440 -23.34 13.29 -19.06
CA LYS A 440 -21.98 13.80 -19.34
C LYS A 440 -20.91 12.79 -18.94
N GLN A 441 -21.02 12.20 -17.75
CA GLN A 441 -20.07 11.20 -17.28
C GLN A 441 -20.08 9.93 -18.14
N ARG A 442 -21.26 9.43 -18.53
CA ARG A 442 -21.41 8.27 -19.41
C ARG A 442 -20.92 8.51 -20.84
N ALA A 443 -20.96 9.74 -21.30
CA ALA A 443 -20.48 10.12 -22.63
C ALA A 443 -18.96 10.19 -22.74
N LEU A 444 -18.21 10.23 -21.62
CA LEU A 444 -16.75 10.25 -21.64
C LEU A 444 -16.17 9.08 -22.44
N PRO A 445 -15.05 9.29 -23.15
CA PRO A 445 -14.27 8.22 -23.77
C PRO A 445 -13.89 7.14 -22.76
N LYS A 446 -13.73 5.92 -23.24
CA LYS A 446 -13.45 4.75 -22.37
C LYS A 446 -12.13 4.89 -21.60
N ALA A 447 -11.15 5.58 -22.17
CA ALA A 447 -9.81 5.67 -21.59
C ALA A 447 -9.17 7.04 -21.86
N LYS A 448 -8.20 7.39 -21.04
CA LYS A 448 -7.33 8.57 -21.19
C LYS A 448 -8.00 9.93 -20.98
N VAL A 449 -9.31 9.99 -20.91
CA VAL A 449 -10.06 11.20 -20.58
C VAL A 449 -10.65 11.03 -19.20
N GLY A 450 -10.36 11.96 -18.30
CA GLY A 450 -10.79 11.90 -16.91
C GLY A 450 -11.39 13.22 -16.42
N ILE A 451 -12.07 13.16 -15.30
CA ILE A 451 -12.60 14.30 -14.57
C ILE A 451 -11.65 14.63 -13.43
N LEU A 452 -11.08 15.80 -13.47
CA LEU A 452 -10.22 16.33 -12.42
C LEU A 452 -11.04 17.23 -11.48
N ILE A 453 -10.98 16.94 -10.20
CA ILE A 453 -11.53 17.76 -9.12
C ILE A 453 -10.40 18.07 -8.15
N HIS A 454 -10.21 19.35 -7.82
CA HIS A 454 -9.22 19.80 -6.86
C HIS A 454 -9.78 20.93 -5.99
N GLU A 455 -9.46 20.93 -4.70
CA GLU A 455 -10.06 21.87 -3.73
C GLU A 455 -9.80 23.34 -4.06
N SER A 456 -8.62 23.68 -4.60
CA SER A 456 -8.28 25.05 -5.01
C SER A 456 -8.89 25.46 -6.36
N ILE A 457 -9.55 24.54 -7.06
CA ILE A 457 -10.13 24.78 -8.38
C ILE A 457 -11.66 24.81 -8.26
N PRO A 458 -12.32 25.94 -8.60
CA PRO A 458 -13.75 26.12 -8.33
C PRO A 458 -14.68 25.26 -9.21
N LYS A 459 -14.18 24.73 -10.33
CA LYS A 459 -14.96 23.87 -11.24
C LYS A 459 -14.14 22.66 -11.67
N PRO A 460 -14.76 21.49 -11.83
CA PRO A 460 -14.09 20.34 -12.40
C PRO A 460 -13.56 20.62 -13.81
N PHE A 461 -12.41 20.00 -14.13
CA PHE A 461 -11.88 19.97 -15.49
C PHE A 461 -12.07 18.57 -16.09
N ILE A 462 -12.38 18.54 -17.38
CA ILE A 462 -12.20 17.32 -18.17
C ILE A 462 -10.78 17.39 -18.73
N ILE A 463 -10.00 16.37 -18.48
CA ILE A 463 -8.57 16.35 -18.84
C ILE A 463 -8.23 15.17 -19.73
N ASP A 464 -7.33 15.41 -20.65
CA ASP A 464 -6.65 14.37 -21.42
C ASP A 464 -5.38 13.94 -20.69
N THR A 465 -5.18 12.62 -20.59
CA THR A 465 -3.94 12.01 -20.11
C THR A 465 -3.29 11.20 -21.22
N ALA A 466 -1.98 11.25 -21.34
CA ALA A 466 -1.23 10.52 -22.34
C ALA A 466 -0.12 9.66 -21.68
N PRO A 467 0.17 8.46 -22.22
CA PRO A 467 1.19 7.59 -21.64
C PRO A 467 2.60 8.16 -21.85
N VAL A 468 3.43 8.01 -20.82
CA VAL A 468 4.87 8.19 -20.96
C VAL A 468 5.39 7.11 -21.91
N GLN A 469 6.17 7.53 -22.92
CA GLN A 469 6.72 6.60 -23.90
C GLN A 469 7.94 5.89 -23.31
N VAL A 470 8.03 4.59 -23.50
CA VAL A 470 9.17 3.75 -23.14
C VAL A 470 9.73 3.03 -24.36
N LYS A 471 11.00 2.71 -24.34
CA LYS A 471 11.69 2.03 -25.45
C LYS A 471 11.27 0.57 -25.56
N GLN A 472 11.00 -0.07 -24.45
CA GLN A 472 10.63 -1.48 -24.34
C GLN A 472 9.80 -1.72 -23.08
N LYS A 473 9.18 -2.88 -23.00
CA LYS A 473 8.55 -3.34 -21.76
C LYS A 473 9.60 -3.77 -20.73
N PHE A 474 9.25 -3.72 -19.45
CA PHE A 474 10.11 -4.22 -18.41
C PHE A 474 10.24 -5.76 -18.51
N ASP A 475 11.47 -6.26 -18.42
CA ASP A 475 11.77 -7.69 -18.55
C ASP A 475 11.91 -8.31 -17.15
N TRP A 476 10.84 -8.84 -16.63
CA TRP A 476 10.79 -9.51 -15.33
C TRP A 476 11.69 -10.75 -15.27
N ASN A 477 11.90 -11.46 -16.39
CA ASN A 477 12.73 -12.67 -16.44
C ASN A 477 14.21 -12.37 -16.18
N LYS A 478 14.69 -11.18 -16.51
CA LYS A 478 16.07 -10.79 -16.20
C LYS A 478 16.32 -10.61 -14.71
N LEU A 479 15.33 -10.24 -13.94
CA LEU A 479 15.44 -10.17 -12.48
C LEU A 479 15.54 -11.57 -11.86
N ASN A 480 14.80 -12.53 -12.36
CA ASN A 480 14.83 -13.91 -11.87
C ASN A 480 16.21 -14.56 -12.10
N ASN A 481 16.96 -14.11 -13.13
CA ASN A 481 18.32 -14.58 -13.40
C ASN A 481 19.40 -13.91 -12.52
N ILE A 482 19.08 -12.80 -11.85
CA ILE A 482 19.89 -12.14 -10.82
C ILE A 482 19.50 -12.66 -9.42
N ALA A 483 18.52 -13.55 -9.34
CA ALA A 483 18.27 -14.26 -8.09
C ALA A 483 19.61 -14.85 -7.64
N VAL A 484 20.31 -14.09 -6.80
CA VAL A 484 21.34 -14.62 -5.94
C VAL A 484 20.71 -15.91 -5.44
N LYS A 485 21.39 -17.03 -5.64
CA LYS A 485 21.15 -18.21 -4.83
C LYS A 485 21.25 -17.67 -3.39
N VAL A 486 20.12 -17.23 -2.87
CA VAL A 486 19.95 -17.16 -1.44
C VAL A 486 20.12 -18.62 -1.07
N GLU A 487 21.30 -18.96 -0.57
CA GLU A 487 21.43 -20.21 0.15
C GLU A 487 20.21 -20.18 1.04
N LYS A 488 19.25 -21.05 0.77
CA LYS A 488 18.25 -21.37 1.76
C LYS A 488 19.11 -21.58 2.99
N ILE A 489 19.07 -20.63 3.90
CA ILE A 489 19.62 -20.86 5.22
C ILE A 489 18.71 -21.97 5.67
N GLU A 490 19.20 -23.20 5.49
CA GLU A 490 18.46 -24.38 5.88
C GLU A 490 18.25 -24.13 7.37
N LEU A 491 17.03 -23.74 7.73
CA LEU A 491 16.64 -23.56 9.13
C LEU A 491 17.07 -24.79 9.94
N GLU A 492 17.04 -25.96 9.31
CA GLU A 492 17.63 -27.20 9.81
C GLU A 492 19.11 -27.04 10.21
N LYS A 493 19.96 -26.32 9.46
CA LYS A 493 21.37 -26.12 9.86
C LYS A 493 21.53 -25.20 11.07
N ILE A 494 20.68 -24.23 11.21
CA ILE A 494 20.66 -23.39 12.43
C ILE A 494 20.23 -24.25 13.61
N PHE A 495 19.18 -25.06 13.47
CA PHE A 495 18.74 -25.99 14.50
C PHE A 495 19.81 -27.05 14.84
N ASP A 496 20.45 -27.64 13.85
CA ASP A 496 21.54 -28.63 14.08
C ASP A 496 22.73 -28.04 14.82
N VAL A 497 23.08 -26.78 14.53
CA VAL A 497 24.16 -26.09 15.26
C VAL A 497 23.78 -25.86 16.72
N PHE A 498 22.52 -25.52 17.00
CA PHE A 498 22.03 -25.31 18.36
C PHE A 498 21.89 -26.61 19.13
N ILE A 499 21.38 -27.67 18.51
CA ILE A 499 21.29 -28.99 19.14
C ILE A 499 22.66 -29.54 19.40
N LYS A 500 23.62 -29.44 18.47
CA LYS A 500 25.02 -29.84 18.68
C LYS A 500 25.70 -29.08 19.82
N LYS A 501 25.55 -27.74 19.88
CA LYS A 501 26.07 -26.93 20.99
C LYS A 501 25.46 -27.29 22.35
N LYS A 502 24.15 -27.61 22.37
CA LYS A 502 23.44 -28.02 23.59
C LYS A 502 23.90 -29.40 24.06
N ASN A 503 24.18 -30.31 23.14
CA ASN A 503 24.71 -31.65 23.46
C ASN A 503 26.18 -31.62 23.92
N ILE A 504 27.03 -30.81 23.27
CA ILE A 504 28.42 -30.61 23.71
C ILE A 504 28.47 -30.02 25.13
N LYS A 505 27.65 -29.04 25.47
CA LYS A 505 27.56 -28.51 26.83
C LYS A 505 27.03 -29.52 27.85
N LYS A 506 26.12 -30.41 27.45
CA LYS A 506 25.66 -31.48 28.32
C LYS A 506 26.73 -32.52 28.59
N GLU A 507 27.53 -32.87 27.57
CA GLU A 507 28.66 -33.78 27.71
C GLU A 507 29.76 -33.18 28.60
N GLU A 508 30.10 -31.89 28.46
CA GLU A 508 31.03 -31.17 29.33
C GLU A 508 30.54 -31.08 30.79
N GLU A 509 29.24 -30.83 31.02
CA GLU A 509 28.65 -30.80 32.37
C GLU A 509 28.52 -32.21 33.01
N GLU A 510 28.41 -33.26 32.21
CA GLU A 510 28.42 -34.67 32.69
C GLU A 510 29.85 -35.16 32.96
N GLU A 511 30.85 -34.76 32.18
CA GLU A 511 32.26 -35.04 32.46
C GLU A 511 32.74 -34.33 33.74
N ASP A 512 32.40 -33.05 33.95
CA ASP A 512 32.73 -32.33 35.20
C ASP A 512 32.11 -32.98 36.44
N LYS A 513 30.85 -33.48 36.32
CA LYS A 513 30.20 -34.21 37.44
C LYS A 513 30.81 -35.57 37.70
N THR A 514 31.38 -36.22 36.68
CA THR A 514 32.08 -37.50 36.83
C THR A 514 33.42 -37.31 37.47
N ILE A 515 34.15 -36.23 37.16
CA ILE A 515 35.42 -35.89 37.76
C ILE A 515 35.24 -35.55 39.26
N ASP A 516 34.22 -34.75 39.60
CA ASP A 516 33.89 -34.40 41.00
C ASP A 516 33.43 -35.61 41.85
N SER A 517 32.93 -36.66 41.20
CA SER A 517 32.52 -37.90 41.90
C SER A 517 33.70 -38.86 42.11
N VAL A 518 34.73 -38.80 41.27
CA VAL A 518 35.93 -39.65 41.40
C VAL A 518 36.89 -39.09 42.47
N GLU A 519 37.00 -37.76 42.60
CA GLU A 519 37.83 -37.15 43.67
C GLU A 519 37.27 -37.34 45.11
N LYS A 520 36.00 -37.74 45.26
CA LYS A 520 35.40 -38.03 46.57
C LYS A 520 35.55 -39.47 47.05
N PHE A 521 36.22 -40.34 46.29
CA PHE A 521 36.46 -41.73 46.65
C PHE A 521 37.91 -42.04 46.99
N GLU A 522 38.84 -41.04 47.00
CA GLU A 522 40.24 -41.20 47.42
C GLU A 522 40.55 -40.35 48.64
N ILE A 523 39.81 -40.54 49.78
CA ILE A 523 40.31 -40.20 51.15
C ILE A 523 39.75 -41.25 52.12
#